data_b3180da7b41f6d674fb1c047db757150
#
_entry.id   b3180da7b41f6d674fb1c047db757150
#
_cell.length_a   1.000
_cell.length_b   1.000
_cell.length_c   1.000
_cell.angle_alpha   90.00
_cell.angle_beta   90.00
_cell.angle_gamma   90.00
#
_symmetry.space_group_name_H-M   'P 1'
#
loop_
_entity.id
_entity.type
_entity.pdbx_description
1 polymer ?
#
loop_
_entity_poly.entity_id
_entity_poly.type
_entity_poly.pdbx_seq_one_letter_code
_entity_poly.pdbx_strand_id
1 'polypeptide(L)'
;PDLGAVRLDAKARLGYFAQEHEGITDGRSLLDHMRENDAIGDQQARAVLGMFGLTGDKAYQDAATLSGGEKTKLALAQLVAGGHNLLLLDEPTNNLDPGARLAIGEALAGWAGTMLLVSHDPEFVRALQPDRVLFMPEGTLDYFSDEMLDLVEVA
;
A
#
# COMPACT_ATOMS: atom_id res chain seq x y z
N PRO A 1 1.04 22.19 2.32
CA PRO A 1 0.80 22.90 1.07
C PRO A 1 1.44 24.30 1.11
N ASP A 2 1.96 24.76 -0.01
CA ASP A 2 2.59 26.10 -0.08
C ASP A 2 1.54 27.21 0.06
N LEU A 3 0.32 26.93 -0.36
CA LEU A 3 -0.85 27.79 -0.20
C LEU A 3 -2.09 26.93 0.11
N GLY A 4 -3.04 27.53 0.85
CA GLY A 4 -4.29 26.86 1.21
C GLY A 4 -4.19 25.98 2.46
N ALA A 5 -5.17 25.09 2.66
CA ALA A 5 -5.24 24.20 3.79
C ALA A 5 -5.80 22.83 3.37
N VAL A 6 -5.19 21.75 3.86
CA VAL A 6 -5.74 20.41 3.79
C VAL A 6 -6.54 20.15 5.06
N ARG A 7 -7.77 19.66 4.89
CA ARG A 7 -8.64 19.27 6.00
C ARG A 7 -9.07 17.83 5.82
N LEU A 8 -8.82 17.02 6.83
CA LEU A 8 -9.36 15.68 6.91
C LEU A 8 -10.70 15.72 7.66
N ASP A 9 -11.65 14.91 7.20
CA ASP A 9 -12.88 14.67 7.94
C ASP A 9 -12.56 14.01 9.30
N ALA A 10 -13.35 14.31 10.33
CA ALA A 10 -13.14 13.77 11.67
C ALA A 10 -13.24 12.24 11.75
N LYS A 11 -13.87 11.60 10.76
CA LYS A 11 -13.98 10.14 10.64
C LYS A 11 -12.86 9.51 9.80
N ALA A 12 -12.00 10.32 9.17
CA ALA A 12 -10.90 9.82 8.38
C ALA A 12 -9.84 9.17 9.29
N ARG A 13 -9.56 7.92 9.04
CA ARG A 13 -8.46 7.17 9.65
C ARG A 13 -7.40 6.96 8.58
N LEU A 14 -6.41 7.86 8.61
CA LEU A 14 -5.36 7.92 7.62
C LEU A 14 -4.29 6.86 7.89
N GLY A 15 -3.97 6.04 6.89
CA GLY A 15 -2.76 5.26 6.79
C GLY A 15 -1.84 5.88 5.74
N TYR A 16 -0.56 6.01 6.05
CA TYR A 16 0.44 6.55 5.14
C TYR A 16 1.56 5.54 4.90
N PHE A 17 1.82 5.25 3.65
CA PHE A 17 2.98 4.47 3.23
C PHE A 17 4.07 5.43 2.75
N ALA A 18 5.11 5.57 3.55
CA ALA A 18 6.35 6.22 3.14
C ALA A 18 7.32 5.18 2.58
N GLN A 19 8.20 5.62 1.70
CA GLN A 19 9.21 4.79 1.03
C GLN A 19 10.20 4.10 2.00
N GLU A 20 10.31 4.58 3.23
CA GLU A 20 11.13 3.97 4.28
C GLU A 20 10.29 3.01 5.14
N HIS A 21 10.84 1.84 5.41
CA HIS A 21 10.19 0.77 6.19
C HIS A 21 10.23 1.08 7.69
N GLU A 22 9.81 2.30 8.06
CA GLU A 22 9.71 2.69 9.46
C GLU A 22 8.71 1.79 10.19
N GLY A 23 9.11 1.26 11.34
CA GLY A 23 8.25 0.41 12.17
C GLY A 23 8.51 -1.10 12.04
N ILE A 24 9.35 -1.56 11.12
CA ILE A 24 9.76 -2.97 11.10
C ILE A 24 10.97 -3.14 12.05
N THR A 25 10.73 -3.84 13.16
CA THR A 25 11.72 -4.05 14.22
C THR A 25 12.31 -5.46 14.19
N ASP A 26 13.61 -5.57 14.46
CA ASP A 26 14.32 -6.84 14.54
C ASP A 26 13.85 -7.67 15.74
N GLY A 27 13.94 -9.00 15.62
CA GLY A 27 13.58 -9.92 16.71
C GLY A 27 12.08 -10.15 16.87
N ARG A 28 11.24 -9.68 15.96
CA ARG A 28 9.79 -9.86 15.95
C ARG A 28 9.34 -10.56 14.68
N SER A 29 8.38 -11.47 14.80
CA SER A 29 7.81 -12.14 13.65
C SER A 29 6.90 -11.22 12.82
N LEU A 30 6.63 -11.60 11.57
CA LEU A 30 5.65 -10.88 10.75
C LEU A 30 4.29 -10.83 11.43
N LEU A 31 3.88 -11.94 12.05
CA LEU A 31 2.61 -12.01 12.77
C LEU A 31 2.55 -11.06 13.96
N ASP A 32 3.67 -10.89 14.70
CA ASP A 32 3.74 -9.93 15.80
C ASP A 32 3.60 -8.49 15.31
N HIS A 33 4.19 -8.15 14.16
CA HIS A 33 4.01 -6.84 13.53
C HIS A 33 2.55 -6.58 13.12
N MET A 34 1.84 -7.61 12.63
CA MET A 34 0.42 -7.49 12.29
C MET A 34 -0.48 -7.27 13.50
N ARG A 35 -0.06 -7.72 14.69
CA ARG A 35 -0.81 -7.58 15.96
C ARG A 35 -0.64 -6.21 16.63
N GLU A 36 0.33 -5.40 16.22
CA GLU A 36 0.63 -4.10 16.87
C GLU A 36 -0.58 -3.16 16.98
N ASN A 37 -1.52 -3.29 16.07
CA ASN A 37 -2.68 -2.40 16.00
C ASN A 37 -3.92 -2.96 16.74
N ASP A 38 -3.84 -4.10 17.44
CA ASP A 38 -4.95 -4.78 18.14
C ASP A 38 -6.25 -4.93 17.31
N ALA A 39 -6.17 -4.61 16.00
CA ALA A 39 -7.34 -4.50 15.14
C ALA A 39 -7.83 -5.86 14.61
N ILE A 40 -6.92 -6.85 14.56
CA ILE A 40 -7.20 -8.14 13.91
C ILE A 40 -6.64 -9.33 14.69
N GLY A 41 -7.38 -10.46 14.65
CA GLY A 41 -6.90 -11.73 15.20
C GLY A 41 -5.93 -12.47 14.27
N ASP A 42 -5.25 -13.49 14.79
CA ASP A 42 -4.20 -14.26 14.09
C ASP A 42 -4.64 -14.83 12.73
N GLN A 43 -5.87 -15.32 12.65
CA GLN A 43 -6.39 -15.88 11.41
C GLN A 43 -6.51 -14.81 10.33
N GLN A 44 -7.02 -13.65 10.68
CA GLN A 44 -7.14 -12.51 9.76
C GLN A 44 -5.78 -11.94 9.40
N ALA A 45 -4.86 -11.81 10.37
CA ALA A 45 -3.49 -11.39 10.12
C ALA A 45 -2.78 -12.28 9.08
N ARG A 46 -2.89 -13.62 9.23
CA ARG A 46 -2.34 -14.57 8.26
C ARG A 46 -3.03 -14.48 6.90
N ALA A 47 -4.33 -14.25 6.87
CA ALA A 47 -5.05 -14.06 5.61
C ALA A 47 -4.56 -12.81 4.86
N VAL A 48 -4.38 -11.68 5.56
CA VAL A 48 -3.84 -10.45 4.97
C VAL A 48 -2.39 -10.66 4.51
N LEU A 49 -1.51 -11.25 5.34
CA LEU A 49 -0.14 -11.59 4.93
C LEU A 49 -0.14 -12.45 3.66
N GLY A 50 -1.07 -13.41 3.57
CA GLY A 50 -1.25 -14.27 2.39
C GLY A 50 -1.60 -13.50 1.13
N MET A 51 -2.41 -12.45 1.19
CA MET A 51 -2.75 -11.58 0.05
C MET A 51 -1.49 -10.91 -0.53
N PHE A 52 -0.50 -10.61 0.32
CA PHE A 52 0.78 -10.03 -0.08
C PHE A 52 1.87 -11.07 -0.36
N GLY A 53 1.51 -12.37 -0.44
CA GLY A 53 2.44 -13.47 -0.74
C GLY A 53 3.38 -13.84 0.41
N LEU A 54 3.10 -13.40 1.64
CA LEU A 54 3.85 -13.73 2.85
C LEU A 54 3.17 -14.92 3.57
N THR A 55 3.20 -16.10 2.94
CA THR A 55 2.44 -17.28 3.35
C THR A 55 3.22 -18.29 4.19
N GLY A 56 2.50 -19.20 4.85
CA GLY A 56 3.08 -20.35 5.56
C GLY A 56 3.98 -19.95 6.72
N ASP A 57 5.14 -20.59 6.79
CA ASP A 57 6.11 -20.37 7.88
C ASP A 57 6.70 -18.96 7.89
N LYS A 58 6.59 -18.21 6.79
CA LYS A 58 7.02 -16.80 6.74
C LYS A 58 6.31 -15.94 7.78
N ALA A 59 5.07 -16.21 8.11
CA ALA A 59 4.35 -15.45 9.14
C ALA A 59 5.07 -15.46 10.52
N TYR A 60 5.86 -16.48 10.78
CA TYR A 60 6.61 -16.67 12.02
C TYR A 60 8.10 -16.30 11.89
N GLN A 61 8.55 -15.91 10.69
CA GLN A 61 9.92 -15.51 10.42
C GLN A 61 10.19 -14.14 11.08
N ASP A 62 11.44 -13.94 11.55
CA ASP A 62 11.90 -12.64 12.02
C ASP A 62 11.91 -11.63 10.86
N ALA A 63 11.24 -10.50 11.05
CA ALA A 63 11.15 -9.45 10.04
C ALA A 63 12.51 -8.83 9.66
N ALA A 64 13.52 -8.92 10.51
CA ALA A 64 14.89 -8.52 10.20
C ALA A 64 15.47 -9.27 8.99
N THR A 65 15.06 -10.54 8.80
CA THR A 65 15.56 -11.42 7.74
C THR A 65 14.89 -11.22 6.38
N LEU A 66 13.90 -10.35 6.31
CA LEU A 66 13.18 -10.04 5.08
C LEU A 66 14.05 -9.24 4.10
N SER A 67 13.90 -9.54 2.81
CA SER A 67 14.38 -8.68 1.72
C SER A 67 13.65 -7.34 1.73
N GLY A 68 14.19 -6.32 1.03
CA GLY A 68 13.54 -5.01 0.90
C GLY A 68 12.11 -5.13 0.36
N GLY A 69 11.90 -5.92 -0.70
CA GLY A 69 10.56 -6.14 -1.25
C GLY A 69 9.61 -6.87 -0.29
N GLU A 70 10.10 -7.79 0.53
CA GLU A 70 9.28 -8.46 1.55
C GLU A 70 8.91 -7.51 2.70
N LYS A 71 9.81 -6.59 3.06
CA LYS A 71 9.52 -5.52 4.03
C LYS A 71 8.43 -4.59 3.50
N THR A 72 8.50 -4.20 2.23
CA THR A 72 7.42 -3.44 1.56
C THR A 72 6.08 -4.16 1.64
N LYS A 73 6.05 -5.46 1.34
CA LYS A 73 4.84 -6.29 1.44
C LYS A 73 4.28 -6.33 2.87
N LEU A 74 5.13 -6.47 3.87
CA LEU A 74 4.72 -6.46 5.28
C LEU A 74 4.14 -5.10 5.68
N ALA A 75 4.79 -4.00 5.32
CA ALA A 75 4.31 -2.65 5.62
C ALA A 75 2.93 -2.37 4.98
N LEU A 76 2.72 -2.77 3.73
CA LEU A 76 1.42 -2.66 3.06
C LEU A 76 0.36 -3.55 3.71
N ALA A 77 0.72 -4.77 4.11
CA ALA A 77 -0.18 -5.66 4.84
C ALA A 77 -0.64 -5.05 6.19
N GLN A 78 0.30 -4.41 6.92
CA GLN A 78 -0.03 -3.70 8.16
C GLN A 78 -1.00 -2.53 7.92
N LEU A 79 -0.80 -1.76 6.85
CA LEU A 79 -1.71 -0.66 6.50
C LEU A 79 -3.12 -1.16 6.17
N VAL A 80 -3.23 -2.21 5.36
CA VAL A 80 -4.53 -2.81 5.00
C VAL A 80 -5.25 -3.35 6.25
N ALA A 81 -4.50 -3.93 7.19
CA ALA A 81 -5.04 -4.48 8.43
C ALA A 81 -5.34 -3.43 9.50
N GLY A 82 -4.72 -2.25 9.44
CA GLY A 82 -4.73 -1.24 10.51
C GLY A 82 -6.05 -0.49 10.72
N GLY A 83 -7.14 -0.91 10.07
CA GLY A 83 -8.46 -0.29 10.26
C GLY A 83 -8.58 1.12 9.69
N HIS A 84 -7.69 1.51 8.78
CA HIS A 84 -7.74 2.75 8.03
C HIS A 84 -8.91 2.77 7.05
N ASN A 85 -9.40 3.96 6.67
CA ASN A 85 -10.38 4.15 5.62
C ASN A 85 -9.90 5.13 4.53
N LEU A 86 -8.69 5.67 4.70
CA LEU A 86 -7.97 6.49 3.73
C LEU A 86 -6.51 6.06 3.73
N LEU A 87 -5.98 5.65 2.58
CA LEU A 87 -4.57 5.35 2.39
C LEU A 87 -3.91 6.39 1.48
N LEU A 88 -2.74 6.85 1.88
CA LEU A 88 -1.83 7.60 1.04
C LEU A 88 -0.64 6.69 0.72
N LEU A 89 -0.45 6.38 -0.56
CA LEU A 89 0.63 5.51 -1.03
C LEU A 89 1.54 6.33 -1.94
N ASP A 90 2.78 6.50 -1.51
CA ASP A 90 3.81 7.22 -2.25
C ASP A 90 4.83 6.22 -2.78
N GLU A 91 4.80 5.98 -4.10
CA GLU A 91 5.68 5.04 -4.81
C GLU A 91 5.81 3.65 -4.16
N PRO A 92 4.70 2.96 -3.86
CA PRO A 92 4.72 1.73 -3.06
C PRO A 92 5.35 0.53 -3.79
N THR A 93 5.63 0.64 -5.09
CA THR A 93 6.24 -0.42 -5.91
C THR A 93 7.75 -0.33 -6.02
N ASN A 94 8.37 0.71 -5.47
CA ASN A 94 9.82 0.81 -5.44
C ASN A 94 10.44 -0.41 -4.73
N ASN A 95 11.48 -0.97 -5.34
CA ASN A 95 12.19 -2.18 -4.88
C ASN A 95 11.38 -3.49 -4.95
N LEU A 96 10.27 -3.53 -5.69
CA LEU A 96 9.51 -4.75 -5.96
C LEU A 96 9.83 -5.34 -7.34
N ASP A 97 9.87 -6.66 -7.42
CA ASP A 97 9.90 -7.37 -8.70
C ASP A 97 8.53 -7.28 -9.41
N PRO A 98 8.48 -7.44 -10.75
CA PRO A 98 7.23 -7.28 -11.50
C PRO A 98 6.08 -8.16 -11.01
N GLY A 99 6.35 -9.41 -10.62
CA GLY A 99 5.33 -10.31 -10.11
C GLY A 99 4.75 -9.84 -8.77
N ALA A 100 5.60 -9.26 -7.91
CA ALA A 100 5.17 -8.69 -6.65
C ALA A 100 4.31 -7.43 -6.84
N ARG A 101 4.63 -6.58 -7.82
CA ARG A 101 3.85 -5.36 -8.13
C ARG A 101 2.42 -5.72 -8.53
N LEU A 102 2.27 -6.67 -9.44
CA LEU A 102 0.95 -7.14 -9.87
C LEU A 102 0.13 -7.70 -8.71
N ALA A 103 0.70 -8.63 -7.94
CA ALA A 103 0.02 -9.24 -6.80
C ALA A 103 -0.41 -8.23 -5.74
N ILE A 104 0.43 -7.21 -5.46
CA ILE A 104 0.08 -6.13 -4.52
C ILE A 104 -1.02 -5.24 -5.10
N GLY A 105 -0.96 -4.89 -6.39
CA GLY A 105 -2.00 -4.13 -7.07
C GLY A 105 -3.36 -4.81 -6.96
N GLU A 106 -3.43 -6.10 -7.27
CA GLU A 106 -4.64 -6.91 -7.14
C GLU A 106 -5.15 -7.00 -5.68
N ALA A 107 -4.25 -7.16 -4.72
CA ALA A 107 -4.61 -7.19 -3.30
C ALA A 107 -5.21 -5.86 -2.83
N LEU A 108 -4.62 -4.73 -3.25
CA LEU A 108 -5.09 -3.40 -2.92
C LEU A 108 -6.37 -2.99 -3.67
N ALA A 109 -6.58 -3.47 -4.89
CA ALA A 109 -7.82 -3.22 -5.65
C ALA A 109 -9.08 -3.73 -4.92
N GLY A 110 -8.93 -4.79 -4.12
CA GLY A 110 -10.01 -5.32 -3.27
C GLY A 110 -10.23 -4.58 -1.95
N TRP A 111 -9.41 -3.59 -1.61
CA TRP A 111 -9.53 -2.86 -0.35
C TRP A 111 -10.68 -1.84 -0.38
N ALA A 112 -11.55 -1.86 0.64
CA ALA A 112 -12.82 -1.14 0.65
C ALA A 112 -12.74 0.32 1.14
N GLY A 113 -11.57 0.96 1.11
CA GLY A 113 -11.37 2.36 1.52
C GLY A 113 -11.12 3.31 0.36
N THR A 114 -10.84 4.56 0.68
CA THR A 114 -10.34 5.56 -0.29
C THR A 114 -8.82 5.49 -0.34
N MET A 115 -8.25 5.51 -1.53
CA MET A 115 -6.81 5.49 -1.74
C MET A 115 -6.37 6.67 -2.60
N LEU A 116 -5.30 7.33 -2.18
CA LEU A 116 -4.57 8.29 -3.00
C LEU A 116 -3.19 7.70 -3.28
N LEU A 117 -2.92 7.44 -4.55
CA LEU A 117 -1.68 6.84 -5.02
C LEU A 117 -0.87 7.86 -5.82
N VAL A 118 0.41 7.95 -5.51
CA VAL A 118 1.43 8.51 -6.39
C VAL A 118 2.26 7.34 -6.92
N SER A 119 2.33 7.18 -8.24
CA SER A 119 3.10 6.10 -8.88
C SER A 119 3.46 6.46 -10.32
N HIS A 120 4.64 6.01 -10.75
CA HIS A 120 5.09 6.03 -12.13
C HIS A 120 5.12 4.62 -12.76
N ASP A 121 4.46 3.64 -12.15
CA ASP A 121 4.39 2.25 -12.59
C ASP A 121 3.04 1.95 -13.25
N PRO A 122 2.95 1.92 -14.60
CA PRO A 122 1.69 1.74 -15.30
C PRO A 122 1.07 0.36 -15.09
N GLU A 123 1.89 -0.70 -14.88
CA GLU A 123 1.37 -2.04 -14.62
C GLU A 123 0.68 -2.11 -13.24
N PHE A 124 1.28 -1.48 -12.25
CA PHE A 124 0.70 -1.38 -10.92
C PHE A 124 -0.59 -0.56 -10.91
N VAL A 125 -0.59 0.62 -11.56
CA VAL A 125 -1.78 1.47 -11.71
C VAL A 125 -2.91 0.71 -12.41
N ARG A 126 -2.59 -0.02 -13.50
CA ARG A 126 -3.56 -0.86 -14.20
C ARG A 126 -4.14 -1.96 -13.31
N ALA A 127 -3.31 -2.65 -12.51
CA ALA A 127 -3.76 -3.70 -11.60
C ALA A 127 -4.66 -3.16 -10.49
N LEU A 128 -4.40 -1.94 -10.02
CA LEU A 128 -5.17 -1.27 -8.96
C LEU A 128 -6.53 -0.76 -9.45
N GLN A 129 -6.67 -0.45 -10.76
CA GLN A 129 -7.90 0.06 -11.38
C GLN A 129 -8.46 1.29 -10.68
N PRO A 130 -7.74 2.43 -10.64
CA PRO A 130 -8.23 3.63 -9.97
C PRO A 130 -9.48 4.19 -10.66
N ASP A 131 -10.37 4.84 -9.91
CA ASP A 131 -11.55 5.49 -10.46
C ASP A 131 -11.22 6.82 -11.14
N ARG A 132 -10.21 7.52 -10.63
CA ARG A 132 -9.87 8.89 -11.03
C ARG A 132 -8.37 9.14 -11.08
N VAL A 133 -8.01 10.15 -11.87
CA VAL A 133 -6.65 10.69 -11.99
C VAL A 133 -6.66 12.17 -11.63
N LEU A 134 -5.69 12.58 -10.84
CA LEU A 134 -5.38 13.99 -10.56
C LEU A 134 -4.11 14.37 -11.31
N PHE A 135 -4.24 15.25 -12.30
CA PHE A 135 -3.10 15.79 -13.05
C PHE A 135 -2.45 16.93 -12.26
N MET A 136 -1.15 16.83 -12.07
CA MET A 136 -0.33 17.86 -11.42
C MET A 136 0.65 18.46 -12.45
N PRO A 137 0.96 19.75 -12.39
CA PRO A 137 0.59 20.74 -11.35
C PRO A 137 -0.76 21.42 -11.56
N GLU A 138 -1.51 21.12 -12.63
CA GLU A 138 -2.76 21.83 -13.00
C GLU A 138 -3.89 21.63 -11.99
N GLY A 139 -3.85 20.54 -11.22
CA GLY A 139 -4.89 20.18 -10.26
C GLY A 139 -6.19 19.72 -10.92
N THR A 140 -6.14 19.25 -12.18
CA THR A 140 -7.31 18.78 -12.91
C THR A 140 -7.65 17.34 -12.53
N LEU A 141 -8.89 17.09 -12.15
CA LEU A 141 -9.39 15.76 -11.79
C LEU A 141 -10.27 15.20 -12.93
N ASP A 142 -9.95 13.99 -13.39
CA ASP A 142 -10.70 13.30 -14.44
C ASP A 142 -10.94 11.83 -14.08
N TYR A 143 -11.80 11.15 -14.83
CA TYR A 143 -11.97 9.70 -14.73
C TYR A 143 -10.76 8.99 -15.34
N PHE A 144 -10.32 7.92 -14.69
CA PHE A 144 -9.22 7.11 -15.22
C PHE A 144 -9.67 6.37 -16.49
N SER A 145 -8.76 6.28 -17.46
CA SER A 145 -8.86 5.40 -18.63
C SER A 145 -7.49 4.81 -18.94
N ASP A 146 -7.45 3.63 -19.58
CA ASP A 146 -6.20 2.95 -19.94
C ASP A 146 -5.29 3.80 -20.85
N GLU A 147 -5.86 4.73 -21.62
CA GLU A 147 -5.10 5.67 -22.46
C GLU A 147 -4.20 6.60 -21.62
N MET A 148 -4.54 6.81 -20.35
CA MET A 148 -3.76 7.65 -19.43
C MET A 148 -2.54 6.93 -18.86
N LEU A 149 -2.41 5.60 -19.07
CA LEU A 149 -1.23 4.86 -18.61
C LEU A 149 0.06 5.30 -19.31
N ASP A 150 -0.04 5.76 -20.55
CA ASP A 150 1.11 6.30 -21.29
C ASP A 150 1.67 7.58 -20.61
N LEU A 151 0.84 8.30 -19.86
CA LEU A 151 1.24 9.49 -19.10
C LEU A 151 1.96 9.14 -17.80
N VAL A 152 1.68 7.97 -17.24
CA VAL A 152 2.31 7.48 -15.99
C VAL A 152 3.81 7.19 -16.19
N GLU A 153 4.22 6.75 -17.39
CA GLU A 153 5.62 6.46 -17.71
C GLU A 153 6.48 7.72 -17.85
N VAL A 154 5.88 8.88 -18.07
CA VAL A 154 6.57 10.14 -18.41
C VAL A 154 6.66 11.09 -17.21
N ALA A 155 5.95 10.78 -16.14
CA ALA A 155 5.91 11.58 -14.92
C ALA A 155 7.03 11.20 -13.95
#